data_d50b00f0327e9d64a88b10d70b2885ca
#
_entry.id   d50b00f0327e9d64a88b10d70b2885ca
#
_cell.length_a   1.000
_cell.length_b   1.000
_cell.length_c   1.000
_cell.angle_alpha   90.00
_cell.angle_beta   90.00
_cell.angle_gamma   90.00
#
_symmetry.space_group_name_H-M   'P 1'
#
loop_
_entity.id
_entity.type
_entity.pdbx_description
1 polymer ?
#
loop_
_entity_poly.entity_id
_entity_poly.type
_entity_poly.pdbx_seq_one_letter_code
_entity_poly.pdbx_strand_id
1 'polypeptide(L)'
;MMKPLHLAVLRMLPALCLACAHPPQAPREAPVAAPALTYETYTVGAGEPEAMLVALHYSGSTPGFWRPLLEDWRTPTRVVLPRGPHPRREGFTWFAAGHEQKVTAEKTADVAQMAARLAELIRELRAAHPRIRRVAVTGFSYGGDLAWALALRHPEQVDVAVPMGSRLLGDPTPGAPATRRVWVLQGEVDPIITAPQTAARVDALKAAGVPIDVKVYPGLGHDFSPQLIEDWRTFLQQQLRTEAQR
;
A
#
# COMPACT_ATOMS: atom_id res chain seq x y z
N MET A 1 18.10 -44.10 84.45
CA MET A 1 18.70 -42.76 84.15
C MET A 1 18.07 -42.24 82.83
N MET A 2 17.06 -41.40 82.99
CA MET A 2 16.32 -40.80 81.84
C MET A 2 16.90 -39.43 81.56
N LYS A 3 17.30 -39.18 80.35
CA LYS A 3 17.70 -37.82 79.82
C LYS A 3 16.46 -37.07 79.31
N PRO A 4 16.34 -35.78 79.63
CA PRO A 4 15.19 -34.97 79.19
C PRO A 4 15.36 -34.55 77.73
N LEU A 5 14.23 -34.59 76.99
CA LEU A 5 14.05 -34.13 75.63
C LEU A 5 13.89 -32.61 75.65
N HIS A 6 14.72 -31.88 74.94
CA HIS A 6 14.57 -30.43 74.72
C HIS A 6 13.61 -30.22 73.54
N LEU A 7 12.47 -29.57 73.81
CA LEU A 7 11.48 -29.13 72.85
C LEU A 7 11.93 -27.78 72.29
N ALA A 8 12.34 -27.74 71.01
CA ALA A 8 12.65 -26.50 70.30
C ALA A 8 11.37 -25.87 69.76
N VAL A 9 11.03 -24.72 70.27
CA VAL A 9 9.90 -23.92 69.81
C VAL A 9 10.37 -23.10 68.59
N LEU A 10 9.87 -23.50 67.38
CA LEU A 10 10.10 -22.80 66.13
C LEU A 10 9.16 -21.56 66.07
N ARG A 11 9.73 -20.36 66.21
CA ARG A 11 9.02 -19.10 66.04
C ARG A 11 8.84 -18.82 64.54
N MET A 12 7.61 -18.93 64.03
CA MET A 12 7.25 -18.42 62.70
C MET A 12 7.18 -16.89 62.74
N LEU A 13 8.02 -16.24 61.94
CA LEU A 13 7.93 -14.82 61.61
C LEU A 13 6.92 -14.67 60.46
N PRO A 14 5.97 -13.71 60.53
CA PRO A 14 5.10 -13.42 59.45
C PRO A 14 5.88 -12.71 58.32
N ALA A 15 5.84 -13.25 57.10
CA ALA A 15 6.33 -12.61 55.89
C ALA A 15 5.43 -11.42 55.53
N LEU A 16 5.97 -10.21 55.67
CA LEU A 16 5.32 -8.98 55.24
C LEU A 16 5.40 -8.91 53.71
N CYS A 17 4.30 -9.23 53.00
CA CYS A 17 4.19 -8.98 51.57
C CYS A 17 4.10 -7.45 51.34
N LEU A 18 5.20 -6.82 50.93
CA LEU A 18 5.15 -5.47 50.36
C LEU A 18 4.45 -5.59 49.01
N ALA A 19 3.17 -5.24 48.94
CA ALA A 19 2.47 -5.01 47.68
C ALA A 19 3.08 -3.74 47.04
N CYS A 20 3.86 -3.93 45.99
CA CYS A 20 4.32 -2.84 45.10
C CYS A 20 3.10 -2.23 44.41
N ALA A 21 2.54 -1.17 44.98
CA ALA A 21 1.54 -0.35 44.32
C ALA A 21 2.19 0.31 43.09
N HIS A 22 1.82 -0.12 41.89
CA HIS A 22 2.18 0.59 40.67
C HIS A 22 1.44 1.94 40.69
N PRO A 23 2.13 3.05 40.37
CA PRO A 23 1.44 4.33 40.24
C PRO A 23 0.42 4.21 39.09
N PRO A 24 -0.75 4.88 39.21
CA PRO A 24 -1.75 4.87 38.14
C PRO A 24 -1.11 5.43 36.86
N GLN A 25 -1.13 4.63 35.80
CA GLN A 25 -0.71 5.09 34.49
C GLN A 25 -1.67 6.20 34.06
N ALA A 26 -1.12 7.36 33.68
CA ALA A 26 -1.89 8.45 33.11
C ALA A 26 -2.71 7.92 31.91
N PRO A 27 -3.94 8.39 31.70
CA PRO A 27 -4.75 7.99 30.56
C PRO A 27 -3.93 8.19 29.28
N ARG A 28 -3.71 7.13 28.52
CA ARG A 28 -3.13 7.25 27.19
C ARG A 28 -4.14 8.02 26.35
N GLU A 29 -3.79 9.23 25.93
CA GLU A 29 -4.58 9.96 24.94
C GLU A 29 -4.81 9.05 23.73
N ALA A 30 -6.06 8.93 23.31
CA ALA A 30 -6.40 8.21 22.09
C ALA A 30 -5.64 8.87 20.92
N PRO A 31 -5.02 8.10 20.02
CA PRO A 31 -4.32 8.67 18.88
C PRO A 31 -5.30 9.53 18.08
N VAL A 32 -4.95 10.81 17.89
CA VAL A 32 -5.71 11.71 17.02
C VAL A 32 -5.77 11.08 15.64
N ALA A 33 -6.96 10.79 15.13
CA ALA A 33 -7.14 10.23 13.81
C ALA A 33 -6.47 11.12 12.77
N ALA A 34 -5.64 10.54 11.91
CA ALA A 34 -5.02 11.29 10.82
C ALA A 34 -6.12 11.90 9.93
N PRO A 35 -5.97 13.16 9.47
CA PRO A 35 -6.99 13.81 8.65
C PRO A 35 -7.29 12.99 7.40
N ALA A 36 -8.55 12.98 6.96
CA ALA A 36 -8.98 12.27 5.76
C ALA A 36 -8.14 12.70 4.53
N LEU A 37 -7.87 11.76 3.64
CA LEU A 37 -7.18 12.07 2.39
C LEU A 37 -8.11 12.87 1.47
N THR A 38 -7.60 13.95 0.88
CA THR A 38 -8.30 14.66 -0.19
C THR A 38 -8.08 13.93 -1.50
N TYR A 39 -9.08 13.94 -2.37
CA TYR A 39 -9.03 13.31 -3.69
C TYR A 39 -9.93 14.02 -4.68
N GLU A 40 -9.62 13.85 -5.97
CA GLU A 40 -10.50 14.18 -7.07
C GLU A 40 -11.17 12.89 -7.57
N THR A 41 -12.40 12.98 -8.06
CA THR A 41 -13.08 11.83 -8.69
C THR A 41 -13.92 12.27 -9.88
N TYR A 42 -13.95 11.43 -10.91
CA TYR A 42 -14.76 11.59 -12.11
C TYR A 42 -14.95 10.23 -12.80
N THR A 43 -15.77 10.20 -13.84
CA THR A 43 -16.01 8.98 -14.62
C THR A 43 -15.41 9.13 -16.02
N VAL A 44 -14.80 8.07 -16.53
CA VAL A 44 -14.31 7.92 -17.90
C VAL A 44 -14.99 6.72 -18.57
N GLY A 45 -14.99 6.69 -19.90
CA GLY A 45 -15.72 5.70 -20.68
C GLY A 45 -17.23 5.99 -20.70
N ALA A 46 -17.97 5.32 -21.57
CA ALA A 46 -19.41 5.51 -21.74
C ALA A 46 -20.19 4.50 -20.89
N GLY A 47 -21.18 4.96 -20.14
CA GLY A 47 -22.06 4.15 -19.30
C GLY A 47 -21.77 4.26 -17.80
N GLU A 48 -22.57 3.54 -17.01
CA GLU A 48 -22.44 3.52 -15.56
C GLU A 48 -21.20 2.71 -15.15
N PRO A 49 -20.32 3.25 -14.27
CA PRO A 49 -19.11 2.56 -13.87
C PRO A 49 -19.39 1.41 -12.91
N GLU A 50 -18.90 0.23 -13.25
CA GLU A 50 -18.83 -0.94 -12.39
C GLU A 50 -17.39 -1.23 -11.94
N ALA A 51 -16.46 -0.40 -12.38
CA ALA A 51 -15.05 -0.46 -12.02
C ALA A 51 -14.58 0.86 -11.42
N MET A 52 -13.53 0.79 -10.56
CA MET A 52 -12.84 1.92 -10.00
C MET A 52 -11.35 1.80 -10.27
N LEU A 53 -10.73 2.90 -10.69
CA LEU A 53 -9.29 3.05 -10.84
C LEU A 53 -8.79 4.10 -9.86
N VAL A 54 -7.95 3.69 -8.92
CA VAL A 54 -7.24 4.58 -8.02
C VAL A 54 -5.84 4.82 -8.56
N ALA A 55 -5.53 6.06 -8.96
CA ALA A 55 -4.26 6.38 -9.60
C ALA A 55 -3.43 7.34 -8.71
N LEU A 56 -2.25 6.89 -8.31
CA LEU A 56 -1.41 7.49 -7.30
C LEU A 56 -0.23 8.23 -7.96
N HIS A 57 -0.18 9.55 -7.78
CA HIS A 57 0.86 10.39 -8.37
C HIS A 57 2.25 10.15 -7.77
N TYR A 58 3.31 10.49 -8.49
CA TYR A 58 4.68 10.44 -7.98
C TYR A 58 5.01 11.64 -7.09
N SER A 59 6.13 11.55 -6.36
CA SER A 59 6.57 12.60 -5.45
C SER A 59 6.86 13.92 -6.17
N GLY A 60 6.23 15.02 -5.75
CA GLY A 60 6.37 16.35 -6.35
C GLY A 60 5.39 16.62 -7.49
N SER A 61 4.52 15.67 -7.83
CA SER A 61 3.46 15.80 -8.81
C SER A 61 2.10 16.12 -8.17
N THR A 62 1.07 16.24 -8.99
CA THR A 62 -0.31 16.49 -8.57
C THR A 62 -1.21 15.33 -8.97
N PRO A 63 -2.40 15.18 -8.36
CA PRO A 63 -3.40 14.20 -8.80
C PRO A 63 -3.75 14.31 -10.28
N GLY A 64 -3.81 15.54 -10.81
CA GLY A 64 -4.14 15.83 -12.20
C GLY A 64 -3.20 15.26 -13.25
N PHE A 65 -1.99 14.82 -12.84
CA PHE A 65 -1.02 14.16 -13.73
C PHE A 65 -1.63 13.01 -14.56
N TRP A 66 -2.57 12.27 -13.99
CA TRP A 66 -3.17 11.11 -14.65
C TRP A 66 -4.22 11.46 -15.70
N ARG A 67 -4.78 12.69 -15.69
CA ARG A 67 -5.90 13.07 -16.56
C ARG A 67 -5.62 12.87 -18.05
N PRO A 68 -4.52 13.40 -18.63
CA PRO A 68 -4.22 13.21 -20.05
C PRO A 68 -3.98 11.74 -20.43
N LEU A 69 -3.49 10.91 -19.50
CA LEU A 69 -3.24 9.48 -19.76
C LEU A 69 -4.56 8.68 -19.84
N LEU A 70 -5.68 9.25 -19.38
CA LEU A 70 -7.00 8.65 -19.33
C LEU A 70 -7.97 9.19 -20.41
N GLU A 71 -7.54 10.10 -21.29
CA GLU A 71 -8.41 10.72 -22.32
C GLU A 71 -9.03 9.68 -23.27
N ASP A 72 -8.25 8.66 -23.69
CA ASP A 72 -8.72 7.58 -24.58
C ASP A 72 -9.30 6.37 -23.82
N TRP A 73 -9.69 6.53 -22.56
CA TRP A 73 -10.20 5.44 -21.76
C TRP A 73 -11.66 5.10 -22.15
N ARG A 74 -11.92 3.84 -22.48
CA ARG A 74 -13.22 3.42 -23.03
C ARG A 74 -14.09 2.60 -22.07
N THR A 75 -13.46 1.86 -21.14
CA THR A 75 -14.19 1.05 -20.15
C THR A 75 -14.84 1.98 -19.11
N PRO A 76 -16.17 1.88 -18.86
CA PRO A 76 -16.84 2.69 -17.85
C PRO A 76 -16.16 2.52 -16.48
N THR A 77 -15.49 3.57 -16.02
CA THR A 77 -14.63 3.50 -14.84
C THR A 77 -14.74 4.77 -14.02
N ARG A 78 -14.95 4.63 -12.71
CA ARG A 78 -14.79 5.71 -11.76
C ARG A 78 -13.30 5.88 -11.47
N VAL A 79 -12.76 7.03 -11.81
CA VAL A 79 -11.38 7.41 -11.51
C VAL A 79 -11.34 8.13 -10.18
N VAL A 80 -10.37 7.76 -9.35
CA VAL A 80 -10.08 8.38 -8.05
C VAL A 80 -8.61 8.77 -8.04
N LEU A 81 -8.34 10.04 -7.82
CA LEU A 81 -7.01 10.63 -7.81
C LEU A 81 -6.72 11.21 -6.42
N PRO A 82 -6.25 10.41 -5.47
CA PRO A 82 -5.90 10.90 -4.15
C PRO A 82 -4.68 11.83 -4.21
N ARG A 83 -4.66 12.80 -3.30
CA ARG A 83 -3.55 13.74 -3.13
C ARG A 83 -2.68 13.35 -1.94
N GLY A 84 -1.37 13.27 -2.14
CA GLY A 84 -0.40 13.11 -1.07
C GLY A 84 -0.52 14.25 -0.05
N PRO A 85 -0.42 13.98 1.27
CA PRO A 85 -0.73 14.95 2.31
C PRO A 85 0.33 16.05 2.50
N HIS A 86 1.52 15.90 1.92
CA HIS A 86 2.63 16.81 2.15
C HIS A 86 2.94 17.63 0.88
N PRO A 87 3.05 18.96 0.98
CA PRO A 87 3.54 19.77 -0.14
C PRO A 87 4.98 19.39 -0.52
N ARG A 88 5.28 19.33 -1.82
CA ARG A 88 6.63 19.11 -2.34
C ARG A 88 6.78 19.74 -3.73
N ARG A 89 7.77 20.63 -3.89
CA ARG A 89 7.95 21.44 -5.12
C ARG A 89 6.62 22.15 -5.48
N GLU A 90 6.16 22.01 -6.71
CA GLU A 90 4.90 22.59 -7.18
C GLU A 90 3.69 21.65 -6.99
N GLY A 91 3.89 20.48 -6.36
CA GLY A 91 2.88 19.47 -6.12
C GLY A 91 2.92 18.91 -4.71
N PHE A 92 2.73 17.60 -4.60
CA PHE A 92 2.55 16.90 -3.34
C PHE A 92 3.39 15.62 -3.27
N THR A 93 3.59 15.13 -2.07
CA THR A 93 4.21 13.83 -1.81
C THR A 93 3.45 13.07 -0.72
N TRP A 94 3.66 11.77 -0.69
CA TRP A 94 2.98 10.84 0.23
C TRP A 94 3.61 10.80 1.62
N PHE A 95 4.89 11.13 1.71
CA PHE A 95 5.69 10.96 2.92
C PHE A 95 6.26 12.29 3.39
N ALA A 96 6.42 12.41 4.71
CA ALA A 96 7.04 13.58 5.33
C ALA A 96 8.51 13.73 4.91
N ALA A 97 9.07 14.91 5.13
CA ALA A 97 10.50 15.17 4.92
C ALA A 97 11.35 14.15 5.69
N GLY A 98 12.47 13.75 5.11
CA GLY A 98 13.36 12.73 5.70
C GLY A 98 13.05 11.28 5.32
N HIS A 99 11.91 11.00 4.66
CA HIS A 99 11.58 9.63 4.25
C HIS A 99 12.67 8.99 3.37
N GLU A 100 13.28 9.73 2.46
CA GLU A 100 14.31 9.20 1.55
C GLU A 100 15.58 8.74 2.27
N GLN A 101 15.90 9.33 3.41
CA GLN A 101 17.07 9.01 4.23
C GLN A 101 16.85 7.83 5.17
N LYS A 102 15.61 7.39 5.34
CA LYS A 102 15.26 6.25 6.20
C LYS A 102 15.82 4.94 5.68
N VAL A 103 16.11 4.02 6.59
CA VAL A 103 16.44 2.62 6.23
C VAL A 103 15.20 1.90 5.67
N THR A 104 15.44 0.80 4.95
CA THR A 104 14.38 0.07 4.24
C THR A 104 13.20 -0.32 5.14
N ALA A 105 13.46 -0.78 6.36
CA ALA A 105 12.38 -1.17 7.28
C ALA A 105 11.46 0.00 7.66
N GLU A 106 12.03 1.18 7.91
CA GLU A 106 11.28 2.40 8.22
C GLU A 106 10.50 2.90 7.00
N LYS A 107 11.11 2.87 5.79
CA LYS A 107 10.40 3.16 4.54
C LYS A 107 9.20 2.23 4.34
N THR A 108 9.40 0.95 4.59
CA THR A 108 8.33 -0.06 4.48
C THR A 108 7.20 0.23 5.47
N ALA A 109 7.51 0.68 6.69
CA ALA A 109 6.50 1.07 7.69
C ALA A 109 5.71 2.32 7.26
N ASP A 110 6.40 3.37 6.77
CA ASP A 110 5.75 4.58 6.27
C ASP A 110 4.79 4.25 5.09
N VAL A 111 5.27 3.42 4.16
CA VAL A 111 4.48 2.98 2.99
C VAL A 111 3.27 2.17 3.45
N ALA A 112 3.43 1.26 4.41
CA ALA A 112 2.34 0.47 4.96
C ALA A 112 1.28 1.35 5.65
N GLN A 113 1.71 2.35 6.43
CA GLN A 113 0.81 3.28 7.10
C GLN A 113 0.00 4.11 6.09
N MET A 114 0.63 4.61 5.03
CA MET A 114 -0.07 5.36 3.99
C MET A 114 -0.99 4.46 3.16
N ALA A 115 -0.58 3.23 2.86
CA ALA A 115 -1.42 2.25 2.18
C ALA A 115 -2.69 1.93 2.99
N ALA A 116 -2.60 1.82 4.31
CA ALA A 116 -3.78 1.62 5.18
C ALA A 116 -4.79 2.78 5.08
N ARG A 117 -4.31 4.03 5.01
CA ARG A 117 -5.18 5.21 4.80
C ARG A 117 -5.85 5.20 3.42
N LEU A 118 -5.13 4.78 2.39
CA LEU A 118 -5.68 4.64 1.04
C LEU A 118 -6.68 3.48 0.95
N ALA A 119 -6.42 2.38 1.64
CA ALA A 119 -7.35 1.25 1.72
C ALA A 119 -8.67 1.65 2.41
N GLU A 120 -8.60 2.47 3.46
CA GLU A 120 -9.80 3.03 4.09
C GLU A 120 -10.60 3.91 3.13
N LEU A 121 -9.93 4.81 2.40
CA LEU A 121 -10.58 5.62 1.35
C LEU A 121 -11.26 4.72 0.29
N ILE A 122 -10.57 3.66 -0.17
CA ILE A 122 -11.14 2.73 -1.15
C ILE A 122 -12.39 2.03 -0.57
N ARG A 123 -12.33 1.60 0.69
CA ARG A 123 -13.45 0.96 1.38
C ARG A 123 -14.67 1.88 1.47
N GLU A 124 -14.47 3.15 1.84
CA GLU A 124 -15.52 4.17 1.91
C GLU A 124 -16.16 4.41 0.53
N LEU A 125 -15.31 4.55 -0.50
CA LEU A 125 -15.78 4.76 -1.88
C LEU A 125 -16.55 3.53 -2.41
N ARG A 126 -16.12 2.32 -2.10
CA ARG A 126 -16.89 1.11 -2.45
C ARG A 126 -18.25 1.06 -1.77
N ALA A 127 -18.31 1.46 -0.50
CA ALA A 127 -19.59 1.53 0.23
C ALA A 127 -20.54 2.59 -0.38
N ALA A 128 -20.00 3.75 -0.78
CA ALA A 128 -20.75 4.81 -1.42
C ALA A 128 -21.18 4.47 -2.86
N HIS A 129 -20.49 3.54 -3.52
CA HIS A 129 -20.74 3.14 -4.90
C HIS A 129 -20.92 1.62 -5.03
N PRO A 130 -22.06 1.05 -4.60
CA PRO A 130 -22.26 -0.41 -4.49
C PRO A 130 -22.26 -1.15 -5.83
N ARG A 131 -22.31 -0.44 -6.95
CA ARG A 131 -22.15 -1.03 -8.29
C ARG A 131 -20.70 -1.38 -8.63
N ILE A 132 -19.71 -0.82 -7.92
CA ILE A 132 -18.29 -1.09 -8.17
C ILE A 132 -17.96 -2.54 -7.80
N ARG A 133 -17.65 -3.35 -8.80
CA ARG A 133 -17.31 -4.77 -8.69
C ARG A 133 -15.83 -5.04 -8.76
N ARG A 134 -15.05 -4.12 -9.37
CA ARG A 134 -13.62 -4.25 -9.56
C ARG A 134 -12.90 -2.97 -9.20
N VAL A 135 -11.78 -3.13 -8.50
CA VAL A 135 -10.90 -2.03 -8.12
C VAL A 135 -9.49 -2.32 -8.62
N ALA A 136 -8.97 -1.41 -9.45
CA ALA A 136 -7.56 -1.39 -9.79
C ALA A 136 -6.86 -0.23 -9.10
N VAL A 137 -5.61 -0.44 -8.73
CA VAL A 137 -4.71 0.62 -8.27
C VAL A 137 -3.49 0.70 -9.18
N THR A 138 -3.04 1.90 -9.44
CA THR A 138 -1.83 2.16 -10.22
C THR A 138 -1.06 3.32 -9.61
N GLY A 139 0.22 3.42 -9.90
CA GLY A 139 1.02 4.52 -9.44
C GLY A 139 2.43 4.47 -9.98
N PHE A 140 3.11 5.62 -9.98
CA PHE A 140 4.48 5.75 -10.42
C PHE A 140 5.38 6.19 -9.27
N SER A 141 6.61 5.64 -9.18
CA SER A 141 7.59 5.94 -8.15
C SER A 141 7.00 5.71 -6.74
N TYR A 142 6.90 6.72 -5.87
CA TYR A 142 6.22 6.58 -4.58
C TYR A 142 4.74 6.17 -4.70
N GLY A 143 4.04 6.62 -5.74
CA GLY A 143 2.71 6.11 -6.05
C GLY A 143 2.72 4.63 -6.42
N GLY A 144 3.78 4.16 -7.09
CA GLY A 144 4.02 2.76 -7.38
C GLY A 144 4.28 1.93 -6.13
N ASP A 145 5.09 2.44 -5.19
CA ASP A 145 5.34 1.80 -3.90
C ASP A 145 4.03 1.61 -3.11
N LEU A 146 3.13 2.60 -3.17
CA LEU A 146 1.82 2.53 -2.52
C LEU A 146 0.85 1.60 -3.26
N ALA A 147 0.85 1.57 -4.59
CA ALA A 147 0.04 0.64 -5.37
C ALA A 147 0.42 -0.82 -5.07
N TRP A 148 1.72 -1.10 -4.95
CA TRP A 148 2.22 -2.39 -4.49
C TRP A 148 1.80 -2.71 -3.06
N ALA A 149 1.98 -1.76 -2.12
CA ALA A 149 1.64 -1.99 -0.72
C ALA A 149 0.14 -2.24 -0.50
N LEU A 150 -0.73 -1.59 -1.29
CA LEU A 150 -2.17 -1.87 -1.31
C LEU A 150 -2.44 -3.30 -1.78
N ALA A 151 -1.82 -3.76 -2.87
CA ALA A 151 -1.96 -5.12 -3.35
C ALA A 151 -1.47 -6.17 -2.35
N LEU A 152 -0.38 -5.86 -1.65
CA LEU A 152 0.25 -6.79 -0.71
C LEU A 152 -0.50 -6.90 0.62
N ARG A 153 -1.01 -5.77 1.14
CA ARG A 153 -1.53 -5.66 2.51
C ARG A 153 -3.03 -5.54 2.62
N HIS A 154 -3.69 -5.16 1.52
CA HIS A 154 -5.13 -4.93 1.44
C HIS A 154 -5.76 -5.60 0.20
N PRO A 155 -5.45 -6.90 -0.03
CA PRO A 155 -5.93 -7.62 -1.22
C PRO A 155 -7.46 -7.74 -1.29
N GLU A 156 -8.16 -7.56 -0.16
CA GLU A 156 -9.62 -7.51 -0.09
C GLU A 156 -10.20 -6.23 -0.70
N GLN A 157 -9.38 -5.17 -0.80
CA GLN A 157 -9.77 -3.88 -1.38
C GLN A 157 -9.38 -3.73 -2.84
N VAL A 158 -8.38 -4.51 -3.30
CA VAL A 158 -7.73 -4.32 -4.61
C VAL A 158 -7.76 -5.61 -5.41
N ASP A 159 -8.40 -5.59 -6.57
CA ASP A 159 -8.41 -6.76 -7.49
C ASP A 159 -7.14 -6.80 -8.37
N VAL A 160 -6.66 -5.64 -8.81
CA VAL A 160 -5.53 -5.51 -9.74
C VAL A 160 -4.63 -4.37 -9.33
N ALA A 161 -3.32 -4.56 -9.39
CA ALA A 161 -2.35 -3.50 -9.16
C ALA A 161 -1.34 -3.37 -10.31
N VAL A 162 -1.04 -2.12 -10.70
CA VAL A 162 0.00 -1.81 -11.68
C VAL A 162 0.98 -0.80 -11.08
N PRO A 163 1.95 -1.27 -10.27
CA PRO A 163 3.04 -0.44 -9.80
C PRO A 163 4.05 -0.19 -10.93
N MET A 164 4.48 1.06 -11.09
CA MET A 164 5.45 1.49 -12.09
C MET A 164 6.65 2.15 -11.41
N GLY A 165 7.88 1.76 -11.78
CA GLY A 165 9.10 2.27 -11.17
C GLY A 165 9.04 2.17 -9.64
N SER A 166 8.71 0.98 -9.13
CA SER A 166 8.42 0.72 -7.70
C SER A 166 9.47 -0.17 -7.05
N ARG A 167 9.78 0.10 -5.78
CA ARG A 167 10.70 -0.70 -4.97
C ARG A 167 10.12 -2.04 -4.52
N LEU A 168 8.82 -2.24 -4.64
CA LEU A 168 8.11 -3.45 -4.20
C LEU A 168 8.44 -3.82 -2.74
N LEU A 169 8.35 -2.84 -1.83
CA LEU A 169 8.75 -2.98 -0.42
C LEU A 169 7.82 -3.91 0.37
N GLY A 170 8.39 -4.65 1.30
CA GLY A 170 7.69 -5.56 2.20
C GLY A 170 7.45 -6.94 1.60
N ASP A 171 7.27 -7.94 2.48
CA ASP A 171 7.11 -9.34 2.09
C ASP A 171 5.66 -9.80 2.29
N PRO A 172 5.17 -10.75 1.47
CA PRO A 172 3.87 -11.35 1.66
C PRO A 172 3.84 -12.15 2.96
N THR A 173 2.71 -12.10 3.66
CA THR A 173 2.47 -12.99 4.80
C THR A 173 2.12 -14.37 4.26
N PRO A 174 2.81 -15.44 4.69
CA PRO A 174 2.48 -16.80 4.24
C PRO A 174 1.01 -17.15 4.50
N GLY A 175 0.32 -17.65 3.46
CA GLY A 175 -1.09 -18.05 3.54
C GLY A 175 -2.09 -16.87 3.54
N ALA A 176 -1.64 -15.62 3.48
CA ALA A 176 -2.55 -14.51 3.33
C ALA A 176 -3.19 -14.47 1.92
N PRO A 177 -4.43 -13.97 1.79
CA PRO A 177 -5.02 -13.71 0.49
C PRO A 177 -4.11 -12.83 -0.37
N ALA A 178 -4.12 -13.03 -1.68
CA ALA A 178 -3.37 -12.21 -2.62
C ALA A 178 -4.32 -11.44 -3.53
N THR A 179 -3.93 -10.22 -3.91
CA THR A 179 -4.55 -9.50 -5.03
C THR A 179 -4.54 -10.38 -6.28
N ARG A 180 -5.61 -10.37 -7.06
CA ARG A 180 -5.79 -11.29 -8.21
C ARG A 180 -4.69 -11.19 -9.23
N ARG A 181 -4.14 -9.98 -9.46
CA ARG A 181 -3.07 -9.76 -10.42
C ARG A 181 -2.26 -8.51 -10.10
N VAL A 182 -0.95 -8.65 -10.18
CA VAL A 182 0.00 -7.53 -10.12
C VAL A 182 0.82 -7.52 -11.39
N TRP A 183 0.92 -6.36 -12.04
CA TRP A 183 1.75 -6.19 -13.23
C TRP A 183 2.68 -5.00 -13.06
N VAL A 184 3.96 -5.28 -12.89
CA VAL A 184 5.01 -4.28 -12.69
C VAL A 184 5.49 -3.76 -14.04
N LEU A 185 5.57 -2.44 -14.20
CA LEU A 185 6.16 -1.81 -15.37
C LEU A 185 7.45 -1.10 -14.98
N GLN A 186 8.56 -1.44 -15.66
CA GLN A 186 9.90 -1.03 -15.27
C GLN A 186 10.71 -0.54 -16.46
N GLY A 187 11.38 0.61 -16.32
CA GLY A 187 12.38 1.06 -17.29
C GLY A 187 13.68 0.27 -17.17
N GLU A 188 14.27 -0.12 -18.33
CA GLU A 188 15.49 -0.91 -18.34
C GLU A 188 16.68 -0.16 -17.74
N VAL A 189 16.79 1.14 -18.05
CA VAL A 189 17.90 2.00 -17.61
C VAL A 189 17.48 2.96 -16.49
N ASP A 190 16.46 2.60 -15.69
CA ASP A 190 16.03 3.37 -14.53
C ASP A 190 17.19 3.49 -13.53
N PRO A 191 17.70 4.73 -13.27
CA PRO A 191 18.83 4.94 -12.38
C PRO A 191 18.44 4.95 -10.88
N ILE A 192 17.14 4.98 -10.57
CA ILE A 192 16.62 5.06 -9.20
C ILE A 192 16.23 3.68 -8.69
N ILE A 193 15.54 2.91 -9.55
CA ILE A 193 15.06 1.56 -9.26
C ILE A 193 15.50 0.67 -10.43
N THR A 194 16.56 -0.07 -10.24
CA THR A 194 17.18 -0.79 -11.37
C THR A 194 16.36 -1.98 -11.81
N ALA A 195 16.29 -2.22 -13.11
CA ALA A 195 15.55 -3.35 -13.67
C ALA A 195 16.02 -4.73 -13.14
N PRO A 196 17.32 -5.01 -12.94
CA PRO A 196 17.77 -6.25 -12.30
C PRO A 196 17.25 -6.43 -10.87
N GLN A 197 17.21 -5.35 -10.05
CA GLN A 197 16.63 -5.41 -8.69
C GLN A 197 15.13 -5.71 -8.75
N THR A 198 14.40 -5.06 -9.65
CA THR A 198 12.97 -5.31 -9.83
C THR A 198 12.70 -6.74 -10.29
N ALA A 199 13.48 -7.27 -11.26
CA ALA A 199 13.33 -8.64 -11.75
C ALA A 199 13.57 -9.66 -10.63
N ALA A 200 14.68 -9.55 -9.91
CA ALA A 200 15.00 -10.43 -8.78
C ALA A 200 13.90 -10.39 -7.69
N ARG A 201 13.35 -9.20 -7.42
CA ARG A 201 12.27 -9.03 -6.46
C ARG A 201 10.97 -9.70 -6.94
N VAL A 202 10.61 -9.55 -8.20
CA VAL A 202 9.44 -10.20 -8.80
C VAL A 202 9.58 -11.72 -8.76
N ASP A 203 10.76 -12.26 -9.08
CA ASP A 203 11.02 -13.69 -9.02
C ASP A 203 10.86 -14.26 -7.60
N ALA A 204 11.37 -13.55 -6.59
CA ALA A 204 11.19 -13.92 -5.19
C ALA A 204 9.70 -13.89 -4.77
N LEU A 205 8.94 -12.89 -5.22
CA LEU A 205 7.51 -12.76 -4.95
C LEU A 205 6.68 -13.85 -5.65
N LYS A 206 7.04 -14.22 -6.89
CA LYS A 206 6.45 -15.36 -7.60
C LYS A 206 6.69 -16.66 -6.86
N ALA A 207 7.91 -16.87 -6.39
CA ALA A 207 8.25 -18.06 -5.59
C ALA A 207 7.47 -18.13 -4.28
N ALA A 208 7.09 -16.98 -3.73
CA ALA A 208 6.21 -16.86 -2.55
C ALA A 208 4.70 -16.98 -2.88
N GLY A 209 4.33 -17.25 -4.15
CA GLY A 209 2.95 -17.44 -4.59
C GLY A 209 2.17 -16.17 -4.94
N VAL A 210 2.84 -15.02 -5.04
CA VAL A 210 2.19 -13.78 -5.47
C VAL A 210 1.93 -13.83 -6.99
N PRO A 211 0.71 -13.54 -7.47
CA PRO A 211 0.39 -13.51 -8.91
C PRO A 211 0.90 -12.21 -9.55
N ILE A 212 2.22 -12.10 -9.71
CA ILE A 212 2.95 -10.92 -10.16
C ILE A 212 3.75 -11.20 -11.42
N ASP A 213 3.75 -10.25 -12.37
CA ASP A 213 4.60 -10.24 -13.55
C ASP A 213 5.28 -8.89 -13.72
N VAL A 214 6.36 -8.84 -14.48
CA VAL A 214 7.06 -7.61 -14.82
C VAL A 214 7.23 -7.49 -16.34
N LYS A 215 7.06 -6.27 -16.85
CA LYS A 215 7.48 -5.88 -18.21
C LYS A 215 8.55 -4.81 -18.10
N VAL A 216 9.69 -5.07 -18.72
CA VAL A 216 10.81 -4.14 -18.80
C VAL A 216 10.78 -3.45 -20.17
N TYR A 217 10.97 -2.13 -20.19
CA TYR A 217 10.94 -1.30 -21.40
C TYR A 217 12.36 -0.89 -21.78
N PRO A 218 12.85 -1.35 -22.94
CA PRO A 218 14.22 -1.07 -23.39
C PRO A 218 14.50 0.45 -23.50
N GLY A 219 15.66 0.88 -23.04
CA GLY A 219 16.11 2.26 -23.09
C GLY A 219 15.31 3.27 -22.26
N LEU A 220 14.27 2.83 -21.55
CA LEU A 220 13.46 3.71 -20.71
C LEU A 220 14.12 3.88 -19.33
N GLY A 221 14.24 5.14 -18.89
CA GLY A 221 14.69 5.52 -17.53
C GLY A 221 13.56 5.47 -16.51
N HIS A 222 13.67 6.31 -15.46
CA HIS A 222 12.60 6.51 -14.47
C HIS A 222 11.56 7.48 -15.02
N ASP A 223 10.81 7.06 -16.03
CA ASP A 223 9.91 7.91 -16.81
C ASP A 223 8.81 7.08 -17.51
N PHE A 224 7.98 7.75 -18.30
CA PHE A 224 6.95 7.16 -19.15
C PHE A 224 7.40 7.14 -20.61
N SER A 225 6.97 6.12 -21.36
CA SER A 225 7.06 6.08 -22.81
C SER A 225 5.68 5.85 -23.42
N PRO A 226 5.47 6.22 -24.71
CA PRO A 226 4.20 5.94 -25.40
C PRO A 226 3.81 4.45 -25.32
N GLN A 227 4.78 3.55 -25.47
CA GLN A 227 4.56 2.11 -25.38
C GLN A 227 4.15 1.66 -24.00
N LEU A 228 4.80 2.19 -22.93
CA LEU A 228 4.43 1.88 -21.54
C LEU A 228 3.00 2.35 -21.27
N ILE A 229 2.63 3.57 -21.68
CA ILE A 229 1.29 4.13 -21.48
C ILE A 229 0.22 3.28 -22.20
N GLU A 230 0.47 2.86 -23.43
CA GLU A 230 -0.46 2.04 -24.21
C GLU A 230 -0.66 0.65 -23.57
N ASP A 231 0.42 -0.02 -23.18
CA ASP A 231 0.37 -1.32 -22.50
C ASP A 231 -0.38 -1.21 -21.17
N TRP A 232 -0.06 -0.19 -20.35
CA TRP A 232 -0.72 0.11 -19.09
C TRP A 232 -2.24 0.30 -19.28
N ARG A 233 -2.62 1.15 -20.25
CA ARG A 233 -4.01 1.44 -20.57
C ARG A 233 -4.76 0.19 -21.02
N THR A 234 -4.19 -0.54 -21.96
CA THR A 234 -4.78 -1.77 -22.52
C THR A 234 -4.96 -2.83 -21.45
N PHE A 235 -3.94 -3.08 -20.64
CA PHE A 235 -4.00 -4.05 -19.56
C PHE A 235 -5.10 -3.67 -18.54
N LEU A 236 -5.09 -2.45 -18.03
CA LEU A 236 -6.07 -2.04 -17.03
C LEU A 236 -7.50 -2.08 -17.57
N GLN A 237 -7.74 -1.61 -18.78
CA GLN A 237 -9.07 -1.68 -19.38
C GLN A 237 -9.57 -3.13 -19.53
N GLN A 238 -8.69 -4.07 -19.90
CA GLN A 238 -9.03 -5.49 -19.97
C GLN A 238 -9.39 -6.06 -18.59
N GLN A 239 -8.60 -5.72 -17.56
CA GLN A 239 -8.82 -6.20 -16.19
C GLN A 239 -10.07 -5.61 -15.53
N LEU A 240 -10.43 -4.39 -15.88
CA LEU A 240 -11.57 -3.67 -15.32
C LEU A 240 -12.90 -3.99 -16.02
N ARG A 241 -12.89 -4.66 -17.17
CA ARG A 241 -14.14 -5.14 -17.80
C ARG A 241 -14.80 -6.18 -16.89
N THR A 242 -16.09 -6.01 -16.71
CA THR A 242 -16.95 -7.00 -16.04
C THR A 242 -17.31 -8.14 -16.99
N GLU A 243 -17.85 -9.23 -16.47
CA GLU A 243 -18.26 -10.38 -17.31
C GLU A 243 -19.29 -10.00 -18.37
N ALA A 244 -20.18 -9.06 -18.04
CA ALA A 244 -21.16 -8.54 -19.00
C ALA A 244 -20.56 -7.69 -20.14
N GLN A 245 -19.29 -7.27 -20.01
CA GLN A 245 -18.58 -6.43 -20.98
C GLN A 245 -17.51 -7.21 -21.78
N ARG A 246 -17.35 -8.51 -21.51
CA ARG A 246 -16.45 -9.45 -22.22
C ARG A 246 -17.17 -10.15 -23.32
#